data_dc601dfdb65984f16d265eb4e1cc0155
#
_entry.id   dc601dfdb65984f16d265eb4e1cc0155
#
_cell.length_a   1.000
_cell.length_b   1.000
_cell.length_c   1.000
_cell.angle_alpha   90.00
_cell.angle_beta   90.00
_cell.angle_gamma   90.00
#
_symmetry.space_group_name_H-M   'P 1'
#
loop_
_entity.id
_entity.type
_entity.pdbx_description
1 polymer ?
#
loop_
_entity_poly.entity_id
_entity_poly.type
_entity_poly.pdbx_seq_one_letter_code
_entity_poly.pdbx_strand_id
1 'polypeptide(L)'
;MQFPESWPLDCPPADAQDAQGEYFRVASNNPPGADDFKSYAELGEAPKADQCKRVGLSLLRKLDDAIHQTKLFPKHGKLIFRGDLNSSHGKTLPTKGRLPTHTTWWPFEGIDRAAPFVLAGAQ
;
A
#
# COMPACT_ATOMS: atom_id res chain seq x y z
N MET A 1 -4.74 13.12 -13.71
CA MET A 1 -3.84 12.36 -12.79
C MET A 1 -3.26 11.18 -13.54
N GLN A 2 -1.97 11.00 -13.43
CA GLN A 2 -1.26 9.98 -14.18
C GLN A 2 -0.43 9.09 -13.24
N PHE A 3 -0.12 7.88 -13.73
CA PHE A 3 0.86 7.02 -13.08
C PHE A 3 2.26 7.32 -13.62
N PRO A 4 3.32 7.02 -12.84
CA PRO A 4 4.69 7.26 -13.31
C PRO A 4 5.00 6.54 -14.63
N GLU A 5 5.65 7.23 -15.54
CA GLU A 5 6.02 6.66 -16.85
C GLU A 5 7.04 5.54 -16.73
N SER A 6 7.80 5.53 -15.63
CA SER A 6 8.82 4.50 -15.38
C SER A 6 8.24 3.14 -15.01
N TRP A 7 6.93 3.07 -14.73
CA TRP A 7 6.30 1.81 -14.37
C TRP A 7 6.24 0.87 -15.57
N PRO A 8 6.14 -0.46 -15.31
CA PRO A 8 5.99 -1.41 -16.40
C PRO A 8 4.80 -1.10 -17.28
N LEU A 9 4.88 -1.51 -18.54
CA LEU A 9 3.77 -1.40 -19.47
C LEU A 9 2.58 -2.19 -18.91
N ASP A 10 1.36 -1.70 -19.13
CA ASP A 10 0.12 -2.30 -18.64
C ASP A 10 0.06 -2.41 -17.10
N CYS A 11 0.66 -1.45 -16.41
CA CYS A 11 0.61 -1.32 -14.96
C CYS A 11 0.03 0.06 -14.58
N PRO A 12 -1.03 0.15 -13.77
CA PRO A 12 -1.73 -0.95 -13.06
C PRO A 12 -2.43 -1.93 -14.01
N PRO A 13 -2.74 -3.15 -13.52
CA PRO A 13 -3.46 -4.12 -14.35
C PRO A 13 -4.82 -3.58 -14.81
N ALA A 14 -5.30 -4.08 -15.95
CA ALA A 14 -6.58 -3.62 -16.51
C ALA A 14 -7.78 -3.85 -15.59
N ASP A 15 -7.71 -4.86 -14.71
CA ASP A 15 -8.77 -5.17 -13.76
C ASP A 15 -8.64 -4.42 -12.42
N ALA A 16 -7.60 -3.61 -12.24
CA ALA A 16 -7.52 -2.71 -11.09
C ALA A 16 -8.63 -1.67 -11.16
N GLN A 17 -9.18 -1.34 -9.99
CA GLN A 17 -10.31 -0.41 -9.89
C GLN A 17 -9.91 0.84 -9.15
N ASP A 18 -10.71 1.91 -9.27
CA ASP A 18 -10.48 3.12 -8.50
C ASP A 18 -10.42 2.78 -7.02
N ALA A 19 -9.45 3.35 -6.32
CA ALA A 19 -9.36 3.18 -4.87
C ALA A 19 -10.65 3.69 -4.24
N GLN A 20 -11.19 2.93 -3.29
CA GLN A 20 -12.44 3.29 -2.64
C GLN A 20 -12.57 2.63 -1.29
N GLY A 21 -12.78 3.46 -0.26
CA GLY A 21 -13.11 2.99 1.07
C GLY A 21 -11.91 2.90 2.00
N GLU A 22 -12.09 2.13 3.05
CA GLU A 22 -11.14 2.03 4.13
C GLU A 22 -10.05 0.99 3.85
N TYR A 23 -8.82 1.40 4.11
CA TYR A 23 -7.64 0.54 3.97
C TYR A 23 -6.75 0.70 5.20
N PHE A 24 -5.93 -0.32 5.47
CA PHE A 24 -4.97 -0.32 6.55
C PHE A 24 -3.54 -0.49 6.01
N ARG A 25 -2.62 0.24 6.61
CA ARG A 25 -1.19 0.16 6.30
C ARG A 25 -0.41 0.00 7.61
N VAL A 26 0.51 -0.95 7.62
CA VAL A 26 1.46 -1.12 8.72
C VAL A 26 2.69 -0.28 8.43
N ALA A 27 3.15 0.49 9.41
CA ALA A 27 4.29 1.38 9.25
C ALA A 27 5.02 1.55 10.59
N SER A 28 6.09 2.35 10.57
CA SER A 28 6.99 2.48 11.71
C SER A 28 6.96 3.82 12.40
N ASN A 29 6.50 4.87 11.75
CA ASN A 29 6.58 6.23 12.27
C ASN A 29 5.21 6.85 12.47
N ASN A 30 5.06 7.66 13.52
CA ASN A 30 3.85 8.42 13.79
C ASN A 30 4.22 9.88 14.10
N PRO A 31 3.80 10.84 13.29
CA PRO A 31 2.97 10.67 12.08
C PRO A 31 3.74 9.93 10.99
N PRO A 32 3.01 9.24 10.08
CA PRO A 32 3.68 8.53 9.01
C PRO A 32 4.22 9.53 7.99
N GLY A 33 5.39 9.25 7.48
CA GLY A 33 6.03 10.09 6.47
C GLY A 33 6.16 9.38 5.13
N ALA A 34 6.82 10.04 4.19
CA ALA A 34 7.03 9.50 2.85
C ALA A 34 7.73 8.13 2.88
N ASP A 35 8.65 7.93 3.81
CA ASP A 35 9.39 6.67 3.93
C ASP A 35 8.51 5.48 4.32
N ASP A 36 7.39 5.74 4.98
CA ASP A 36 6.45 4.70 5.37
C ASP A 36 5.54 4.26 4.21
N PHE A 37 5.58 4.98 3.10
CA PHE A 37 4.71 4.75 1.95
C PHE A 37 5.51 4.58 0.65
N LYS A 38 6.64 3.86 0.74
CA LYS A 38 7.45 3.51 -0.42
C LYS A 38 7.14 2.10 -0.89
N SER A 39 7.11 1.91 -2.20
CA SER A 39 7.01 0.58 -2.80
C SER A 39 8.34 -0.17 -2.68
N TYR A 40 8.32 -1.47 -2.90
CA TYR A 40 9.56 -2.25 -2.94
C TYR A 40 10.49 -1.74 -4.05
N ALA A 41 9.94 -1.30 -5.18
CA ALA A 41 10.76 -0.74 -6.26
C ALA A 41 11.51 0.51 -5.78
N GLU A 42 10.82 1.39 -5.08
CA GLU A 42 11.43 2.61 -4.54
C GLU A 42 12.48 2.31 -3.46
N LEU A 43 12.29 1.22 -2.72
CA LEU A 43 13.24 0.77 -1.70
C LEU A 43 14.39 -0.06 -2.27
N GLY A 44 14.32 -0.45 -3.54
CA GLY A 44 15.31 -1.33 -4.15
C GLY A 44 15.21 -2.77 -3.66
N GLU A 45 14.05 -3.20 -3.19
CA GLU A 45 13.81 -4.53 -2.63
C GLU A 45 13.00 -5.43 -3.57
N ALA A 46 13.00 -6.74 -3.29
CA ALA A 46 12.24 -7.75 -4.02
C ALA A 46 12.44 -7.70 -5.55
N PRO A 47 13.69 -7.71 -6.04
CA PRO A 47 13.94 -7.51 -7.48
C PRO A 47 13.37 -8.59 -8.38
N LYS A 48 13.05 -9.77 -7.83
CA LYS A 48 12.51 -10.89 -8.60
C LYS A 48 10.98 -10.98 -8.52
N ALA A 49 10.33 -10.08 -7.77
CA ALA A 49 8.88 -10.05 -7.68
C ALA A 49 8.27 -9.56 -9.00
N ASP A 50 6.95 -9.82 -9.17
CA ASP A 50 6.19 -9.26 -10.28
C ASP A 50 6.40 -7.74 -10.31
N GLN A 51 6.84 -7.20 -11.43
CA GLN A 51 7.27 -5.81 -11.50
C GLN A 51 6.11 -4.82 -11.32
N CYS A 52 4.92 -5.17 -11.76
CA CYS A 52 3.77 -4.30 -11.54
C CYS A 52 3.34 -4.28 -10.07
N LYS A 53 3.35 -5.42 -9.39
CA LYS A 53 3.09 -5.44 -7.94
C LYS A 53 4.19 -4.73 -7.17
N ARG A 54 5.42 -4.81 -7.64
CA ARG A 54 6.59 -4.21 -7.00
C ARG A 54 6.52 -2.68 -6.93
N VAL A 55 5.90 -2.04 -7.90
CA VAL A 55 5.71 -0.58 -7.89
C VAL A 55 4.48 -0.13 -7.12
N GLY A 56 3.62 -1.06 -6.71
CA GLY A 56 2.48 -0.77 -5.84
C GLY A 56 2.85 -0.88 -4.37
N LEU A 57 1.92 -0.47 -3.52
CA LEU A 57 2.05 -0.58 -2.07
C LEU A 57 1.09 -1.64 -1.53
N SER A 58 1.53 -2.34 -0.49
CA SER A 58 0.69 -3.33 0.19
C SER A 58 -0.22 -2.66 1.19
N LEU A 59 -1.50 -2.92 1.07
CA LEU A 59 -2.52 -2.50 2.01
C LEU A 59 -3.35 -3.71 2.44
N LEU A 60 -4.13 -3.54 3.49
CA LEU A 60 -5.07 -4.54 3.97
C LEU A 60 -6.44 -3.91 4.11
N ARG A 61 -7.49 -4.71 3.91
CA ARG A 61 -8.88 -4.21 4.00
C ARG A 61 -9.49 -4.40 5.38
N LYS A 62 -8.86 -5.22 6.24
CA LYS A 62 -9.37 -5.49 7.59
C LYS A 62 -8.32 -5.22 8.65
N LEU A 63 -8.77 -4.63 9.75
CA LEU A 63 -7.91 -4.35 10.90
C LEU A 63 -7.27 -5.63 11.45
N ASP A 64 -8.01 -6.74 11.51
CA ASP A 64 -7.49 -8.01 12.01
C ASP A 64 -6.29 -8.48 11.21
N ASP A 65 -6.31 -8.29 9.90
CA ASP A 65 -5.18 -8.65 9.04
C ASP A 65 -3.98 -7.73 9.28
N ALA A 66 -4.23 -6.44 9.54
CA ALA A 66 -3.15 -5.52 9.87
C ALA A 66 -2.49 -5.89 11.21
N ILE A 67 -3.29 -6.26 12.20
CA ILE A 67 -2.78 -6.74 13.48
C ILE A 67 -1.94 -8.00 13.27
N HIS A 68 -2.44 -8.95 12.47
CA HIS A 68 -1.73 -10.18 12.17
C HIS A 68 -0.40 -9.90 11.46
N GLN A 69 -0.38 -8.94 10.53
CA GLN A 69 0.86 -8.56 9.84
C GLN A 69 1.93 -8.06 10.80
N THR A 70 1.58 -7.27 11.82
CA THR A 70 2.55 -6.78 12.80
C THR A 70 3.24 -7.92 13.54
N LYS A 71 2.55 -9.03 13.72
CA LYS A 71 3.09 -10.22 14.40
C LYS A 71 3.93 -11.09 13.48
N LEU A 72 3.50 -11.26 12.22
CA LEU A 72 4.22 -12.07 11.24
C LEU A 72 5.47 -11.37 10.72
N PHE A 73 5.40 -10.05 10.53
CA PHE A 73 6.46 -9.28 9.89
C PHE A 73 6.79 -8.03 10.71
N PRO A 74 7.34 -8.17 11.92
CA PRO A 74 7.62 -7.01 12.78
C PRO A 74 8.58 -6.01 12.15
N LYS A 75 9.37 -6.42 11.16
CA LYS A 75 10.28 -5.52 10.43
C LYS A 75 9.54 -4.49 9.58
N HIS A 76 8.29 -4.77 9.18
CA HIS A 76 7.49 -3.83 8.42
C HIS A 76 6.91 -2.72 9.29
N GLY A 77 7.00 -2.86 10.60
CA GLY A 77 6.49 -1.90 11.56
C GLY A 77 5.49 -2.51 12.53
N LYS A 78 5.15 -1.73 13.56
CA LYS A 78 4.20 -2.16 14.60
C LYS A 78 3.05 -1.19 14.77
N LEU A 79 3.01 -0.13 13.97
CA LEU A 79 1.93 0.85 13.99
C LEU A 79 0.97 0.56 12.86
N ILE A 80 -0.32 0.71 13.13
CA ILE A 80 -1.36 0.47 12.14
C ILE A 80 -2.01 1.80 11.82
N PHE A 81 -2.07 2.13 10.54
CA PHE A 81 -2.70 3.35 10.04
C PHE A 81 -3.94 2.99 9.23
N ARG A 82 -4.99 3.79 9.38
CA ARG A 82 -6.23 3.66 8.63
C ARG A 82 -6.37 4.86 7.71
N GLY A 83 -6.70 4.61 6.46
CA GLY A 83 -6.94 5.66 5.50
C GLY A 83 -8.18 5.40 4.67
N ASP A 84 -8.92 6.47 4.37
CA ASP A 84 -10.01 6.43 3.41
C ASP A 84 -9.48 6.91 2.07
N LEU A 85 -9.52 6.02 1.08
CA LEU A 85 -9.07 6.35 -0.26
C LEU A 85 -10.25 6.56 -1.19
N ASN A 86 -10.01 7.33 -2.25
CA ASN A 86 -11.00 7.56 -3.29
C ASN A 86 -10.31 7.58 -4.66
N SER A 87 -11.08 7.85 -5.71
CA SER A 87 -10.57 7.79 -7.08
C SER A 87 -9.41 8.74 -7.37
N SER A 88 -9.22 9.79 -6.56
CA SER A 88 -8.10 10.71 -6.74
C SER A 88 -6.76 10.14 -6.21
N HIS A 89 -6.81 9.04 -5.49
CA HIS A 89 -5.61 8.44 -4.90
C HIS A 89 -4.98 7.35 -5.76
N GLY A 90 -5.65 6.93 -6.83
CA GLY A 90 -5.13 5.89 -7.72
C GLY A 90 -6.04 4.68 -7.81
N LYS A 91 -5.44 3.51 -8.02
CA LYS A 91 -6.18 2.26 -8.22
C LYS A 91 -5.75 1.19 -7.24
N THR A 92 -6.65 0.26 -6.95
CA THR A 92 -6.38 -0.89 -6.10
C THR A 92 -6.88 -2.17 -6.72
N LEU A 93 -6.30 -3.29 -6.29
CA LEU A 93 -6.73 -4.63 -6.69
C LEU A 93 -6.43 -5.59 -5.55
N PRO A 94 -7.40 -6.43 -5.13
CA PRO A 94 -7.09 -7.54 -4.24
C PRO A 94 -6.04 -8.43 -4.90
N THR A 95 -4.95 -8.70 -4.19
CA THR A 95 -3.85 -9.49 -4.71
C THR A 95 -3.45 -10.56 -3.71
N LYS A 96 -2.91 -11.66 -4.22
CA LYS A 96 -2.47 -12.74 -3.36
C LYS A 96 -1.31 -12.28 -2.48
N GLY A 97 -1.42 -12.54 -1.18
CA GLY A 97 -0.40 -12.26 -0.19
C GLY A 97 -0.56 -13.23 0.99
N ARG A 98 0.18 -12.97 2.07
CA ARG A 98 0.11 -13.83 3.26
C ARG A 98 -1.22 -13.70 3.99
N LEU A 99 -1.88 -12.57 3.83
CA LEU A 99 -3.11 -12.26 4.57
C LEU A 99 -4.29 -12.18 3.61
N PRO A 100 -5.50 -12.64 4.03
CA PRO A 100 -6.64 -12.78 3.12
C PRO A 100 -7.08 -11.49 2.44
N THR A 101 -6.97 -10.34 3.11
CA THR A 101 -7.43 -9.07 2.54
C THR A 101 -6.32 -8.24 1.92
N HIS A 102 -5.18 -8.87 1.62
CA HIS A 102 -4.06 -8.19 0.98
C HIS A 102 -4.50 -7.54 -0.32
N THR A 103 -4.15 -6.27 -0.48
CA THR A 103 -4.53 -5.44 -1.61
C THR A 103 -3.30 -4.68 -2.08
N THR A 104 -3.13 -4.56 -3.38
CA THR A 104 -2.09 -3.69 -3.93
C THR A 104 -2.71 -2.35 -4.31
N TRP A 105 -2.05 -1.27 -3.91
CA TRP A 105 -2.43 0.09 -4.23
C TRP A 105 -1.40 0.71 -5.16
N TRP A 106 -1.87 1.20 -6.30
CA TRP A 106 -1.05 1.95 -7.25
C TRP A 106 -1.46 3.42 -7.16
N PRO A 107 -0.69 4.23 -6.40
CA PRO A 107 -1.02 5.65 -6.25
C PRO A 107 -0.66 6.43 -7.52
N PHE A 108 -1.43 7.48 -7.80
CA PHE A 108 -1.05 8.42 -8.85
C PHE A 108 0.26 9.11 -8.49
N GLU A 109 1.00 9.51 -9.54
CA GLU A 109 2.25 10.25 -9.36
C GLU A 109 1.97 11.61 -8.70
N GLY A 110 2.83 11.96 -7.74
CA GLY A 110 2.82 13.28 -7.11
C GLY A 110 1.83 13.47 -5.97
N ILE A 111 1.02 12.47 -5.62
CA ILE A 111 0.14 12.61 -4.47
C ILE A 111 0.92 12.42 -3.16
N ASP A 112 0.41 13.00 -2.08
CA ASP A 112 0.89 12.72 -0.74
C ASP A 112 0.24 11.43 -0.25
N ARG A 113 0.97 10.33 -0.33
CA ARG A 113 0.45 8.99 -0.01
C ARG A 113 0.11 8.83 1.47
N ALA A 114 0.82 9.54 2.35
CA ALA A 114 0.60 9.44 3.79
C ALA A 114 -0.60 10.26 4.26
N ALA A 115 -0.96 11.32 3.55
CA ALA A 115 -1.98 12.28 3.98
C ALA A 115 -3.32 11.64 4.35
N PRO A 116 -3.87 10.63 3.62
CA PRO A 116 -5.14 10.04 3.99
C PRO A 116 -5.10 9.17 5.25
N PHE A 117 -3.91 8.84 5.76
CA PHE A 117 -3.75 7.83 6.81
C PHE A 117 -3.55 8.46 8.18
N VAL A 118 -4.29 7.91 9.16
CA VAL A 118 -4.19 8.30 10.57
C VAL A 118 -3.94 7.07 11.43
N LEU A 119 -3.33 7.26 12.59
CA LEU A 119 -3.01 6.15 13.48
C LEU A 119 -4.30 5.45 13.94
N ALA A 120 -4.38 4.15 13.68
CA ALA A 120 -5.48 3.31 14.15
C ALA A 120 -5.10 2.53 15.40
N GLY A 121 -3.81 2.19 15.55
CA GLY A 121 -3.35 1.47 16.72
C GLY A 121 -1.87 1.14 16.66
N ALA A 122 -1.37 0.58 17.78
CA ALA A 122 -0.01 0.09 17.90
C ALA A 122 -0.03 -1.31 18.51
N GLN A 123 0.84 -2.19 18.01
CA GLN A 123 0.92 -3.57 18.49
C GLN A 123 2.29 -3.91 19.10
#